data_b28c1844df3ec375e28b64d4ac5597ee
#
_entry.id   b28c1844df3ec375e28b64d4ac5597ee
#
_cell.length_a   1.000
_cell.length_b   1.000
_cell.length_c   1.000
_cell.angle_alpha   90.00
_cell.angle_beta   90.00
_cell.angle_gamma   90.00
#
_symmetry.space_group_name_H-M   'P 1'
#
loop_
_entity.id
_entity.type
_entity.pdbx_description
1 polymer ?
#
loop_
_entity_poly.entity_id
_entity_poly.type
_entity_poly.pdbx_seq_one_letter_code
_entity_poly.pdbx_strand_id
1 'polypeptide(L)'
;QIGLTEAEVSGALLCLDVTEAVVDEAISKGLNLIISHHPLIFHKLRRITGEDSVQRTVMKALKNGIAILSMHTNLDSVRGGVNYKIAEKLGLEQLRFIGKQQQVSVDTTEAEEHEKLCCELQPQQTTGYTFKPAVIEGADGVIGTLKQPLAADDFVLKLRKTFDVECVMCNQLLRRPIRTVALCGGAGDFLLDYAICEKADAFITGEMHYHQYFGHDQEIQICVIGHYQSEQFTTEIFRDILSHRCPQLATYITEINTNPIIYL
;
A
#
# COMPACT_ATOMS: atom_id res chain seq x y z
N GLN A 1 10.12 -8.35 -9.55
CA GLN A 1 10.18 -7.65 -10.83
C GLN A 1 11.54 -7.84 -11.54
N ILE A 2 12.64 -7.52 -10.87
CA ILE A 2 14.00 -7.76 -11.32
C ILE A 2 14.71 -8.48 -10.16
N GLY A 3 15.20 -9.69 -10.38
CA GLY A 3 15.85 -10.52 -9.38
C GLY A 3 17.34 -10.67 -9.65
N LEU A 4 18.12 -10.65 -8.56
CA LEU A 4 19.54 -11.00 -8.52
C LEU A 4 19.70 -12.03 -7.41
N THR A 5 19.60 -13.31 -7.75
CA THR A 5 19.37 -14.41 -6.80
C THR A 5 20.54 -14.71 -5.85
N GLU A 6 21.73 -14.22 -6.13
CA GLU A 6 22.94 -14.53 -5.34
C GLU A 6 23.72 -13.27 -4.91
N ALA A 7 23.14 -12.09 -5.05
CA ALA A 7 23.79 -10.86 -4.64
C ALA A 7 23.55 -10.57 -3.15
N GLU A 8 24.62 -10.25 -2.42
CA GLU A 8 24.51 -9.66 -1.10
C GLU A 8 23.77 -8.33 -1.17
N VAL A 9 22.78 -8.09 -0.31
CA VAL A 9 22.01 -6.85 -0.29
C VAL A 9 22.77 -5.80 0.52
N SER A 10 23.20 -4.72 -0.15
CA SER A 10 23.93 -3.60 0.49
C SER A 10 23.01 -2.68 1.28
N GLY A 11 21.73 -2.62 0.89
CA GLY A 11 20.68 -1.81 1.49
C GLY A 11 19.49 -1.67 0.55
N ALA A 12 18.36 -1.18 1.07
CA ALA A 12 17.12 -1.05 0.32
C ALA A 12 16.62 0.40 0.23
N LEU A 13 16.20 0.82 -0.97
CA LEU A 13 15.46 2.05 -1.22
C LEU A 13 13.96 1.72 -1.30
N LEU A 14 13.15 2.43 -0.52
CA LEU A 14 11.70 2.21 -0.40
C LEU A 14 10.96 3.33 -1.17
N CYS A 15 10.06 2.95 -2.06
CA CYS A 15 9.33 3.92 -2.89
C CYS A 15 7.89 3.46 -3.17
N LEU A 16 7.06 4.37 -3.66
CA LEU A 16 5.74 4.00 -4.18
C LEU A 16 5.89 3.46 -5.61
N ASP A 17 6.50 4.24 -6.49
CA ASP A 17 6.73 3.91 -7.89
C ASP A 17 8.22 3.82 -8.20
N VAL A 18 8.59 2.95 -9.15
CA VAL A 18 9.97 2.84 -9.64
C VAL A 18 10.10 3.64 -10.93
N THR A 19 10.90 4.70 -10.89
CA THR A 19 11.23 5.54 -12.04
C THR A 19 12.75 5.50 -12.31
N GLU A 20 13.18 6.04 -13.45
CA GLU A 20 14.62 6.19 -13.73
C GLU A 20 15.33 7.03 -12.65
N ALA A 21 14.66 8.06 -12.11
CA ALA A 21 15.20 8.92 -11.05
C ALA A 21 15.35 8.15 -9.72
N VAL A 22 14.39 7.29 -9.37
CA VAL A 22 14.50 6.43 -8.17
C VAL A 22 15.65 5.43 -8.31
N VAL A 23 15.88 4.88 -9.51
CA VAL A 23 17.05 4.02 -9.76
C VAL A 23 18.34 4.81 -9.64
N ASP A 24 18.40 6.05 -10.15
CA ASP A 24 19.57 6.93 -10.00
C ASP A 24 19.86 7.26 -8.53
N GLU A 25 18.80 7.49 -7.73
CA GLU A 25 18.93 7.67 -6.29
C GLU A 25 19.53 6.42 -5.60
N ALA A 26 19.04 5.23 -5.93
CA ALA A 26 19.58 3.97 -5.39
C ALA A 26 21.08 3.81 -5.73
N ILE A 27 21.47 4.09 -7.00
CA ILE A 27 22.86 4.07 -7.45
C ILE A 27 23.71 5.05 -6.64
N SER A 28 23.23 6.29 -6.48
CA SER A 28 23.98 7.35 -5.77
C SER A 28 24.21 7.03 -4.30
N LYS A 29 23.28 6.30 -3.67
CA LYS A 29 23.36 5.85 -2.28
C LYS A 29 24.08 4.50 -2.12
N GLY A 30 24.52 3.86 -3.21
CA GLY A 30 25.17 2.54 -3.19
C GLY A 30 24.26 1.39 -2.80
N LEU A 31 22.96 1.51 -3.05
CA LEU A 31 21.93 0.53 -2.72
C LEU A 31 21.65 -0.36 -3.94
N ASN A 32 21.51 -1.67 -3.72
CA ASN A 32 21.24 -2.63 -4.78
C ASN A 32 19.87 -3.32 -4.70
N LEU A 33 18.99 -2.86 -3.81
CA LEU A 33 17.60 -3.31 -3.72
C LEU A 33 16.66 -2.10 -3.72
N ILE A 34 15.60 -2.16 -4.54
CA ILE A 34 14.47 -1.24 -4.48
C ILE A 34 13.24 -2.05 -4.09
N ILE A 35 12.51 -1.59 -3.09
CA ILE A 35 11.21 -2.16 -2.69
C ILE A 35 10.14 -1.11 -3.00
N SER A 36 9.23 -1.45 -3.89
CA SER A 36 8.16 -0.56 -4.36
C SER A 36 6.78 -1.11 -4.03
N HIS A 37 5.80 -0.22 -3.99
CA HIS A 37 4.41 -0.62 -3.98
C HIS A 37 3.97 -1.04 -5.39
N HIS A 38 4.01 -0.12 -6.33
CA HIS A 38 3.63 -0.40 -7.70
C HIS A 38 4.71 -1.20 -8.44
N PRO A 39 4.30 -2.24 -9.22
CA PRO A 39 5.22 -2.98 -10.03
C PRO A 39 5.72 -2.14 -11.22
N LEU A 40 7.04 -2.04 -11.39
CA LEU A 40 7.64 -1.41 -12.57
C LEU A 40 7.15 -2.06 -13.87
N ILE A 41 7.13 -3.39 -13.89
CA ILE A 41 6.66 -4.18 -15.05
C ILE A 41 5.21 -4.60 -14.75
N PHE A 42 4.26 -3.71 -15.01
CA PHE A 42 2.83 -3.99 -14.86
C PHE A 42 2.28 -4.83 -16.02
N HIS A 43 2.72 -4.54 -17.24
CA HIS A 43 2.36 -5.30 -18.44
C HIS A 43 3.56 -6.11 -18.97
N LYS A 44 3.28 -7.28 -19.56
CA LYS A 44 4.32 -8.16 -20.09
C LYS A 44 5.20 -7.43 -21.11
N LEU A 45 6.51 -7.39 -20.86
CA LEU A 45 7.48 -6.90 -21.81
C LEU A 45 7.76 -7.99 -22.87
N ARG A 46 7.60 -7.65 -24.15
CA ARG A 46 7.94 -8.54 -25.27
C ARG A 46 9.40 -8.35 -25.76
N ARG A 47 9.98 -7.19 -25.46
CA ARG A 47 11.34 -6.78 -25.82
C ARG A 47 11.83 -5.74 -24.82
N ILE A 48 13.15 -5.57 -24.74
CA ILE A 48 13.79 -4.55 -23.93
C ILE A 48 14.77 -3.80 -24.83
N THR A 49 14.33 -2.67 -25.38
CA THR A 49 15.06 -1.86 -26.38
C THR A 49 15.25 -0.41 -25.92
N GLY A 50 14.60 -0.01 -24.81
CA GLY A 50 14.66 1.35 -24.28
C GLY A 50 13.66 2.33 -24.93
N GLU A 51 12.66 1.82 -25.66
CA GLU A 51 11.68 2.65 -26.38
C GLU A 51 10.77 3.44 -25.43
N ASP A 52 10.43 2.87 -24.27
CA ASP A 52 9.59 3.51 -23.25
C ASP A 52 10.32 3.64 -21.90
N SER A 53 9.71 4.35 -20.97
CA SER A 53 10.28 4.61 -19.65
C SER A 53 10.49 3.32 -18.84
N VAL A 54 9.55 2.36 -18.92
CA VAL A 54 9.65 1.08 -18.21
C VAL A 54 10.88 0.30 -18.68
N GLN A 55 11.04 0.17 -20.01
CA GLN A 55 12.21 -0.51 -20.59
C GLN A 55 13.53 0.17 -20.21
N ARG A 56 13.59 1.52 -20.25
CA ARG A 56 14.79 2.27 -19.84
C ARG A 56 15.11 2.06 -18.37
N THR A 57 14.10 2.09 -17.50
CA THR A 57 14.26 1.85 -16.06
C THR A 57 14.75 0.42 -15.79
N VAL A 58 14.17 -0.59 -16.47
CA VAL A 58 14.62 -1.99 -16.40
C VAL A 58 16.08 -2.12 -16.82
N MET A 59 16.45 -1.54 -17.99
CA MET A 59 17.83 -1.58 -18.48
C MET A 59 18.81 -0.91 -17.52
N LYS A 60 18.42 0.22 -16.93
CA LYS A 60 19.24 0.96 -15.96
C LYS A 60 19.44 0.12 -14.69
N ALA A 61 18.40 -0.47 -14.14
CA ALA A 61 18.48 -1.32 -12.95
C ALA A 61 19.38 -2.55 -13.21
N LEU A 62 19.17 -3.26 -14.32
CA LEU A 62 20.00 -4.42 -14.68
C LEU A 62 21.47 -4.07 -14.88
N LYS A 63 21.78 -2.96 -15.57
CA LYS A 63 23.17 -2.53 -15.80
C LYS A 63 23.91 -2.18 -14.50
N ASN A 64 23.19 -1.76 -13.48
CA ASN A 64 23.76 -1.34 -12.19
C ASN A 64 23.57 -2.38 -11.07
N GLY A 65 23.15 -3.60 -11.42
CA GLY A 65 23.00 -4.68 -10.45
C GLY A 65 21.95 -4.40 -9.37
N ILE A 66 20.84 -3.71 -9.71
CA ILE A 66 19.78 -3.37 -8.77
C ILE A 66 18.62 -4.35 -8.95
N ALA A 67 18.27 -5.03 -7.85
CA ALA A 67 17.06 -5.83 -7.75
C ALA A 67 15.83 -4.96 -7.45
N ILE A 68 14.66 -5.34 -7.98
CA ILE A 68 13.39 -4.64 -7.73
C ILE A 68 12.35 -5.65 -7.26
N LEU A 69 11.85 -5.44 -6.04
CA LEU A 69 10.75 -6.18 -5.43
C LEU A 69 9.53 -5.26 -5.31
N SER A 70 8.34 -5.74 -5.73
CA SER A 70 7.11 -4.96 -5.61
C SER A 70 6.09 -5.69 -4.76
N MET A 71 5.48 -4.95 -3.82
CA MET A 71 4.44 -5.40 -2.91
C MET A 71 3.17 -4.58 -3.18
N HIS A 72 2.33 -5.05 -4.09
CA HIS A 72 1.14 -4.36 -4.59
C HIS A 72 -0.12 -4.80 -3.83
N THR A 73 -1.13 -5.32 -4.52
CA THR A 73 -2.42 -5.73 -3.94
C THR A 73 -2.32 -6.75 -2.80
N ASN A 74 -1.26 -7.53 -2.74
CA ASN A 74 -0.99 -8.41 -1.59
C ASN A 74 -0.73 -7.61 -0.29
N LEU A 75 -0.26 -6.37 -0.39
CA LEU A 75 -0.08 -5.48 0.76
C LEU A 75 -1.35 -4.66 1.05
N ASP A 76 -2.16 -4.35 0.04
CA ASP A 76 -3.43 -3.62 0.24
C ASP A 76 -4.42 -4.43 1.05
N SER A 77 -4.49 -5.73 0.76
CA SER A 77 -5.55 -6.62 1.22
C SER A 77 -5.30 -7.25 2.59
N VAL A 78 -4.17 -6.99 3.24
CA VAL A 78 -3.82 -7.63 4.52
C VAL A 78 -4.03 -6.71 5.71
N ARG A 79 -4.19 -7.30 6.89
CA ARG A 79 -4.21 -6.56 8.16
C ARG A 79 -2.86 -5.87 8.38
N GLY A 80 -2.88 -4.58 8.71
CA GLY A 80 -1.66 -3.77 8.83
C GLY A 80 -1.06 -3.31 7.50
N GLY A 81 -1.70 -3.63 6.37
CA GLY A 81 -1.31 -3.15 5.04
C GLY A 81 -1.82 -1.74 4.73
N VAL A 82 -1.85 -1.39 3.44
CA VAL A 82 -2.10 -0.01 2.98
C VAL A 82 -3.42 0.54 3.48
N ASN A 83 -4.52 -0.21 3.34
CA ASN A 83 -5.85 0.23 3.81
C ASN A 83 -5.90 0.43 5.33
N TYR A 84 -5.22 -0.41 6.09
CA TYR A 84 -5.08 -0.22 7.54
C TYR A 84 -4.26 1.02 7.89
N LYS A 85 -3.21 1.31 7.10
CA LYS A 85 -2.38 2.52 7.30
C LYS A 85 -3.16 3.80 7.02
N ILE A 86 -4.00 3.81 5.98
CA ILE A 86 -4.93 4.92 5.71
C ILE A 86 -5.87 5.12 6.91
N ALA A 87 -6.49 4.03 7.41
CA ALA A 87 -7.38 4.07 8.56
C ALA A 87 -6.68 4.58 9.84
N GLU A 88 -5.44 4.14 10.09
CA GLU A 88 -4.59 4.62 11.19
C GLU A 88 -4.35 6.14 11.10
N LYS A 89 -3.93 6.63 9.93
CA LYS A 89 -3.68 8.07 9.70
C LYS A 89 -4.93 8.92 9.94
N LEU A 90 -6.12 8.38 9.64
CA LEU A 90 -7.40 9.03 9.92
C LEU A 90 -7.84 8.93 11.39
N GLY A 91 -7.21 8.04 12.17
CA GLY A 91 -7.60 7.76 13.54
C GLY A 91 -8.94 7.02 13.62
N LEU A 92 -9.19 6.10 12.68
CA LEU A 92 -10.36 5.23 12.73
C LEU A 92 -10.15 4.11 13.75
N GLU A 93 -11.22 3.76 14.44
CA GLU A 93 -11.29 2.68 15.42
C GLU A 93 -12.20 1.55 14.91
N GLN A 94 -12.16 0.39 15.59
CA GLN A 94 -13.02 -0.77 15.30
C GLN A 94 -12.92 -1.24 13.83
N LEU A 95 -11.68 -1.32 13.33
CA LEU A 95 -11.41 -1.67 11.94
C LEU A 95 -11.82 -3.11 11.62
N ARG A 96 -12.51 -3.30 10.49
CA ARG A 96 -12.80 -4.59 9.88
C ARG A 96 -12.68 -4.52 8.37
N PHE A 97 -12.48 -5.66 7.75
CA PHE A 97 -12.42 -5.77 6.30
C PHE A 97 -13.79 -5.59 5.64
N ILE A 98 -13.80 -5.03 4.42
CA ILE A 98 -14.95 -4.99 3.51
C ILE A 98 -14.51 -5.43 2.11
N GLY A 99 -15.49 -5.81 1.30
CA GLY A 99 -15.26 -6.32 -0.05
C GLY A 99 -15.12 -7.83 -0.08
N LYS A 100 -14.49 -8.34 -1.13
CA LYS A 100 -14.29 -9.77 -1.32
C LYS A 100 -13.25 -10.29 -0.35
N GLN A 101 -13.70 -11.11 0.59
CA GLN A 101 -12.80 -11.74 1.55
C GLN A 101 -11.95 -12.82 0.87
N GLN A 102 -10.68 -12.86 1.25
CA GLN A 102 -9.71 -13.85 0.83
C GLN A 102 -9.11 -14.50 2.07
N GLN A 103 -8.92 -15.81 1.99
CA GLN A 103 -8.21 -16.56 3.02
C GLN A 103 -7.09 -17.34 2.33
N VAL A 104 -5.88 -17.16 2.81
CA VAL A 104 -4.71 -17.89 2.34
C VAL A 104 -4.15 -18.71 3.49
N SER A 105 -4.11 -20.03 3.31
CA SER A 105 -3.40 -20.91 4.22
C SER A 105 -1.91 -20.79 3.94
N VAL A 106 -1.15 -20.35 4.94
CA VAL A 106 0.32 -20.31 4.86
C VAL A 106 0.86 -21.54 5.56
N ASP A 107 1.64 -22.35 4.84
CA ASP A 107 2.40 -23.42 5.44
C ASP A 107 3.57 -22.83 6.23
N THR A 108 3.46 -22.92 7.57
CA THR A 108 4.45 -22.31 8.47
C THR A 108 5.78 -23.05 8.46
N THR A 109 5.87 -24.22 7.86
CA THR A 109 7.13 -24.98 7.74
C THR A 109 8.15 -24.26 6.85
N GLU A 110 7.73 -23.62 5.75
CA GLU A 110 8.63 -22.83 4.90
C GLU A 110 9.12 -21.53 5.59
N ALA A 111 8.26 -20.90 6.40
CA ALA A 111 8.63 -19.71 7.15
C ALA A 111 9.67 -20.02 8.25
N GLU A 112 9.58 -21.20 8.89
CA GLU A 112 10.54 -21.62 9.92
C GLU A 112 11.87 -22.12 9.36
N GLU A 113 11.89 -22.70 8.17
CA GLU A 113 13.16 -23.03 7.48
C GLU A 113 13.91 -21.76 7.11
N HIS A 114 13.23 -20.71 6.66
CA HIS A 114 13.82 -19.41 6.43
C HIS A 114 14.26 -18.71 7.73
N GLU A 115 13.51 -18.84 8.81
CA GLU A 115 13.86 -18.26 10.10
C GLU A 115 15.06 -19.01 10.74
N LYS A 116 15.20 -20.32 10.54
CA LYS A 116 16.37 -21.09 10.93
C LYS A 116 17.63 -20.73 10.13
N LEU A 117 17.48 -20.40 8.84
CA LEU A 117 18.59 -19.95 8.00
C LEU A 117 19.13 -18.56 8.44
N CYS A 118 18.27 -17.71 8.99
CA CYS A 118 18.64 -16.40 9.52
C CYS A 118 19.11 -16.41 10.99
N CYS A 119 18.88 -17.49 11.74
CA CYS A 119 19.14 -17.58 13.18
C CYS A 119 20.06 -18.75 13.58
N GLU A 120 21.11 -19.05 12.82
CA GLU A 120 22.15 -19.96 13.26
C GLU A 120 23.06 -19.40 14.38
N LEU A 121 22.46 -18.76 15.38
CA LEU A 121 23.13 -18.41 16.64
C LEU A 121 22.23 -18.72 17.83
N GLN A 122 22.21 -19.96 18.22
CA GLN A 122 21.98 -20.60 19.52
C GLN A 122 20.96 -21.76 19.48
N PRO A 123 21.38 -22.99 19.87
CA PRO A 123 20.49 -24.13 19.96
C PRO A 123 19.90 -24.21 21.37
N GLN A 124 18.58 -24.04 21.55
CA GLN A 124 17.91 -24.56 22.74
C GLN A 124 16.46 -25.00 22.45
N GLN A 125 16.27 -26.32 22.62
CA GLN A 125 15.06 -27.06 22.99
C GLN A 125 13.85 -27.03 22.05
N THR A 126 13.78 -28.03 21.18
CA THR A 126 12.59 -28.49 20.49
C THR A 126 11.70 -29.29 21.42
N THR A 127 10.55 -28.77 21.82
CA THR A 127 9.41 -29.54 22.32
C THR A 127 8.35 -29.53 21.22
N GLY A 128 7.84 -30.74 20.89
CA GLY A 128 6.95 -30.99 19.75
C GLY A 128 5.71 -30.09 19.69
N TYR A 129 5.68 -29.22 18.73
CA TYR A 129 4.52 -28.42 18.38
C TYR A 129 3.84 -29.02 17.14
N THR A 130 2.56 -29.37 17.27
CA THR A 130 1.68 -29.59 16.14
C THR A 130 1.29 -28.25 15.55
N PHE A 131 1.85 -27.90 14.40
CA PHE A 131 1.53 -26.65 13.72
C PHE A 131 0.13 -26.72 13.08
N LYS A 132 -0.71 -25.74 13.41
CA LYS A 132 -1.89 -25.45 12.62
C LYS A 132 -1.47 -24.44 11.54
N PRO A 133 -1.85 -24.65 10.27
CA PRO A 133 -1.56 -23.67 9.22
C PRO A 133 -2.13 -22.33 9.65
N ALA A 134 -1.30 -21.27 9.57
CA ALA A 134 -1.76 -19.92 9.82
C ALA A 134 -2.66 -19.50 8.65
N VAL A 135 -3.89 -19.08 8.95
CA VAL A 135 -4.80 -18.51 7.95
C VAL A 135 -4.63 -17.00 7.97
N ILE A 136 -4.17 -16.45 6.87
CA ILE A 136 -4.12 -15.00 6.67
C ILE A 136 -5.45 -14.59 6.04
N GLU A 137 -6.18 -13.73 6.74
CA GLU A 137 -7.40 -13.11 6.25
C GLU A 137 -7.08 -11.76 5.62
N GLY A 138 -7.73 -11.48 4.50
CA GLY A 138 -7.62 -10.22 3.80
C GLY A 138 -8.88 -9.87 3.03
N ALA A 139 -9.01 -8.60 2.65
CA ALA A 139 -10.04 -8.15 1.73
C ALA A 139 -9.62 -6.85 1.05
N ASP A 140 -10.42 -6.42 0.07
CA ASP A 140 -10.06 -5.32 -0.81
C ASP A 140 -10.06 -3.96 -0.11
N GLY A 141 -10.80 -3.78 0.98
CA GLY A 141 -10.88 -2.52 1.72
C GLY A 141 -11.12 -2.69 3.21
N VAL A 142 -11.21 -1.57 3.91
CA VAL A 142 -11.39 -1.49 5.36
C VAL A 142 -12.53 -0.52 5.68
N ILE A 143 -13.30 -0.84 6.73
CA ILE A 143 -14.28 0.07 7.33
C ILE A 143 -13.99 0.22 8.82
N GLY A 144 -14.19 1.42 9.33
CA GLY A 144 -14.00 1.73 10.74
C GLY A 144 -14.85 2.92 11.18
N THR A 145 -14.68 3.35 12.41
CA THR A 145 -15.46 4.46 12.97
C THR A 145 -14.56 5.59 13.46
N LEU A 146 -14.96 6.82 13.23
CA LEU A 146 -14.37 7.98 13.86
C LEU A 146 -14.70 7.96 15.36
N LYS A 147 -13.73 8.34 16.19
CA LYS A 147 -13.93 8.47 17.65
C LYS A 147 -15.08 9.41 17.98
N GLN A 148 -15.21 10.50 17.22
CA GLN A 148 -16.34 11.43 17.29
C GLN A 148 -16.84 11.71 15.88
N PRO A 149 -18.17 11.75 15.67
CA PRO A 149 -18.74 12.12 14.38
C PRO A 149 -18.32 13.54 13.97
N LEU A 150 -18.08 13.75 12.69
CA LEU A 150 -17.72 15.04 12.09
C LEU A 150 -18.79 15.49 11.09
N ALA A 151 -19.00 16.79 10.98
CA ALA A 151 -19.72 17.35 9.84
C ALA A 151 -18.98 17.04 8.54
N ALA A 152 -19.67 16.96 7.41
CA ALA A 152 -19.05 16.52 6.15
C ALA A 152 -17.93 17.45 5.67
N ASP A 153 -18.08 18.76 5.86
CA ASP A 153 -17.05 19.77 5.56
C ASP A 153 -15.82 19.62 6.47
N ASP A 154 -16.01 19.43 7.79
CA ASP A 154 -14.91 19.15 8.72
C ASP A 154 -14.18 17.85 8.38
N PHE A 155 -14.93 16.83 7.93
CA PHE A 155 -14.35 15.57 7.48
C PHE A 155 -13.48 15.75 6.23
N VAL A 156 -13.95 16.51 5.24
CA VAL A 156 -13.15 16.85 4.06
C VAL A 156 -11.90 17.64 4.44
N LEU A 157 -12.00 18.59 5.36
CA LEU A 157 -10.83 19.32 5.88
C LEU A 157 -9.83 18.41 6.61
N LYS A 158 -10.34 17.41 7.36
CA LYS A 158 -9.50 16.39 7.98
C LYS A 158 -8.74 15.57 6.91
N LEU A 159 -9.42 15.13 5.85
CA LEU A 159 -8.77 14.42 4.74
C LEU A 159 -7.66 15.25 4.10
N ARG A 160 -7.94 16.51 3.79
CA ARG A 160 -6.94 17.42 3.22
C ARG A 160 -5.68 17.50 4.07
N LYS A 161 -5.83 17.66 5.38
CA LYS A 161 -4.69 17.76 6.31
C LYS A 161 -3.95 16.45 6.48
N THR A 162 -4.69 15.33 6.56
CA THR A 162 -4.08 14.01 6.84
C THR A 162 -3.26 13.51 5.67
N PHE A 163 -3.74 13.74 4.44
CA PHE A 163 -3.11 13.24 3.22
C PHE A 163 -2.35 14.30 2.44
N ASP A 164 -2.25 15.51 2.98
CA ASP A 164 -1.58 16.65 2.33
C ASP A 164 -2.09 16.87 0.90
N VAL A 165 -3.43 16.96 0.75
CA VAL A 165 -4.06 17.15 -0.56
C VAL A 165 -4.66 18.55 -0.68
N GLU A 166 -4.47 19.17 -1.83
CA GLU A 166 -5.02 20.51 -2.12
C GLU A 166 -6.52 20.45 -2.40
N CYS A 167 -6.98 19.36 -3.00
CA CYS A 167 -8.37 19.16 -3.40
C CYS A 167 -8.83 17.75 -3.09
N VAL A 168 -10.04 17.61 -2.54
CA VAL A 168 -10.77 16.35 -2.43
C VAL A 168 -11.98 16.44 -3.35
N MET A 169 -12.11 15.52 -4.29
CA MET A 169 -13.30 15.45 -5.14
C MET A 169 -14.42 14.74 -4.37
N CYS A 170 -15.58 15.38 -4.28
CA CYS A 170 -16.71 14.88 -3.51
C CYS A 170 -18.00 14.93 -4.32
N ASN A 171 -19.00 14.08 -3.97
CA ASN A 171 -20.39 14.32 -4.29
C ASN A 171 -20.98 15.42 -3.37
N GLN A 172 -22.29 15.67 -3.44
CA GLN A 172 -22.96 16.63 -2.57
C GLN A 172 -22.68 16.29 -1.08
N LEU A 173 -22.25 17.29 -0.30
CA LEU A 173 -21.95 17.10 1.11
C LEU A 173 -23.17 16.60 1.89
N LEU A 174 -22.94 15.60 2.73
CA LEU A 174 -23.98 15.07 3.63
C LEU A 174 -24.41 16.13 4.63
N ARG A 175 -25.74 16.15 4.90
CA ARG A 175 -26.33 17.01 5.95
C ARG A 175 -26.31 16.38 7.32
N ARG A 176 -25.91 15.12 7.44
CA ARG A 176 -25.75 14.36 8.68
C ARG A 176 -24.27 14.14 9.00
N PRO A 177 -23.91 13.99 10.28
CA PRO A 177 -22.54 13.73 10.65
C PRO A 177 -22.02 12.40 10.09
N ILE A 178 -20.74 12.38 9.76
CA ILE A 178 -19.98 11.19 9.33
C ILE A 178 -19.36 10.55 10.56
N ARG A 179 -19.62 9.27 10.77
CA ARG A 179 -19.03 8.45 11.83
C ARG A 179 -18.38 7.19 11.27
N THR A 180 -19.09 6.46 10.41
CA THR A 180 -18.61 5.20 9.83
C THR A 180 -17.99 5.49 8.48
N VAL A 181 -16.73 5.09 8.32
CA VAL A 181 -15.92 5.39 7.13
C VAL A 181 -15.41 4.09 6.52
N ALA A 182 -15.77 3.84 5.27
CA ALA A 182 -15.19 2.80 4.44
C ALA A 182 -14.09 3.40 3.56
N LEU A 183 -13.06 2.63 3.26
CA LEU A 183 -11.95 3.11 2.45
C LEU A 183 -11.26 2.00 1.65
N CYS A 184 -10.68 2.42 0.52
CA CYS A 184 -9.77 1.64 -0.29
C CYS A 184 -8.78 2.59 -0.97
N GLY A 185 -7.48 2.42 -0.74
CA GLY A 185 -6.43 3.15 -1.44
C GLY A 185 -6.42 2.85 -2.93
N GLY A 186 -5.70 3.68 -3.70
CA GLY A 186 -5.58 3.53 -5.15
C GLY A 186 -6.92 3.59 -5.90
N ALA A 187 -7.09 2.72 -6.88
CA ALA A 187 -8.31 2.59 -7.69
C ALA A 187 -9.33 1.67 -7.00
N GLY A 188 -9.97 2.16 -5.94
CA GLY A 188 -10.89 1.40 -5.09
C GLY A 188 -12.38 1.61 -5.38
N ASP A 189 -12.74 2.26 -6.48
CA ASP A 189 -14.11 2.65 -6.84
C ASP A 189 -15.11 1.47 -6.87
N PHE A 190 -14.65 0.27 -7.18
CA PHE A 190 -15.44 -0.97 -7.17
C PHE A 190 -15.99 -1.37 -5.79
N LEU A 191 -15.49 -0.76 -4.71
CA LEU A 191 -15.96 -1.02 -3.35
C LEU A 191 -17.10 -0.11 -2.88
N LEU A 192 -17.53 0.86 -3.70
CA LEU A 192 -18.61 1.78 -3.31
C LEU A 192 -19.88 1.04 -2.90
N ASP A 193 -20.32 0.05 -3.66
CA ASP A 193 -21.53 -0.73 -3.35
C ASP A 193 -21.38 -1.51 -2.03
N TYR A 194 -20.21 -2.02 -1.74
CA TYR A 194 -19.93 -2.67 -0.44
C TYR A 194 -20.01 -1.66 0.70
N ALA A 195 -19.46 -0.44 0.53
CA ALA A 195 -19.52 0.60 1.53
C ALA A 195 -20.98 1.02 1.83
N ILE A 196 -21.83 1.11 0.79
CA ILE A 196 -23.25 1.41 0.91
C ILE A 196 -23.98 0.26 1.65
N CYS A 197 -23.74 -0.99 1.26
CA CYS A 197 -24.34 -2.17 1.91
C CYS A 197 -23.97 -2.24 3.41
N GLU A 198 -22.76 -1.84 3.76
CA GLU A 198 -22.27 -1.76 5.15
C GLU A 198 -22.73 -0.50 5.87
N LYS A 199 -23.55 0.34 5.22
CA LYS A 199 -24.10 1.58 5.77
C LYS A 199 -23.01 2.55 6.24
N ALA A 200 -21.92 2.64 5.49
CA ALA A 200 -20.90 3.65 5.74
C ALA A 200 -21.46 5.05 5.50
N ASP A 201 -21.06 6.01 6.34
CA ASP A 201 -21.42 7.41 6.12
C ASP A 201 -20.52 8.05 5.06
N ALA A 202 -19.27 7.58 4.93
CA ALA A 202 -18.34 8.05 3.92
C ALA A 202 -17.57 6.88 3.30
N PHE A 203 -17.20 7.07 2.03
CA PHE A 203 -16.29 6.20 1.29
C PHE A 203 -15.11 7.01 0.76
N ILE A 204 -13.89 6.57 1.06
CA ILE A 204 -12.65 7.22 0.64
C ILE A 204 -11.93 6.29 -0.34
N THR A 205 -11.48 6.86 -1.46
CA THR A 205 -10.64 6.14 -2.43
C THR A 205 -9.66 7.10 -3.11
N GLY A 206 -8.66 6.55 -3.82
CA GLY A 206 -7.74 7.35 -4.63
C GLY A 206 -8.34 7.76 -5.97
N GLU A 207 -9.18 6.91 -6.57
CA GLU A 207 -9.78 7.15 -7.88
C GLU A 207 -11.26 6.76 -7.90
N MET A 208 -12.03 7.45 -8.74
CA MET A 208 -13.46 7.22 -8.95
C MET A 208 -13.88 7.68 -10.34
N HIS A 209 -14.63 6.87 -11.05
CA HIS A 209 -15.18 7.26 -12.35
C HIS A 209 -16.33 8.25 -12.20
N TYR A 210 -16.41 9.23 -13.13
CA TYR A 210 -17.39 10.32 -13.09
C TYR A 210 -18.84 9.85 -12.84
N HIS A 211 -19.28 8.80 -13.52
CA HIS A 211 -20.66 8.32 -13.41
C HIS A 211 -21.00 7.65 -12.07
N GLN A 212 -20.01 7.26 -11.29
CA GLN A 212 -20.22 6.64 -9.98
C GLN A 212 -20.57 7.64 -8.87
N TYR A 213 -20.49 8.95 -9.13
CA TYR A 213 -20.93 9.97 -8.18
C TYR A 213 -22.44 10.18 -8.17
N PHE A 214 -23.16 9.74 -9.23
CA PHE A 214 -24.59 9.96 -9.35
C PHE A 214 -25.42 8.97 -8.52
N GLY A 215 -26.57 9.45 -8.03
CA GLY A 215 -27.55 8.62 -7.35
C GLY A 215 -27.30 8.42 -5.86
N HIS A 216 -26.23 8.98 -5.30
CA HIS A 216 -25.82 8.79 -3.90
C HIS A 216 -26.03 10.05 -3.04
N ASP A 217 -26.90 10.97 -3.48
CA ASP A 217 -27.19 12.20 -2.74
C ASP A 217 -27.77 11.88 -1.38
N GLN A 218 -27.13 12.40 -0.30
CA GLN A 218 -27.49 12.17 1.09
C GLN A 218 -27.46 10.68 1.54
N GLU A 219 -27.01 9.75 0.68
CA GLU A 219 -26.80 8.33 1.03
C GLU A 219 -25.42 8.12 1.65
N ILE A 220 -24.37 8.47 0.94
CA ILE A 220 -22.97 8.32 1.36
C ILE A 220 -22.13 9.50 0.88
N GLN A 221 -21.15 9.93 1.68
CA GLN A 221 -20.17 10.93 1.28
C GLN A 221 -19.03 10.25 0.52
N ILE A 222 -18.97 10.44 -0.77
CA ILE A 222 -17.82 10.00 -1.58
C ILE A 222 -16.71 11.03 -1.45
N CYS A 223 -15.48 10.57 -1.19
CA CYS A 223 -14.30 11.42 -1.09
C CYS A 223 -13.15 10.78 -1.87
N VAL A 224 -12.68 11.45 -2.92
CA VAL A 224 -11.53 11.00 -3.74
C VAL A 224 -10.36 11.91 -3.46
N ILE A 225 -9.27 11.33 -2.95
CA ILE A 225 -8.09 12.06 -2.44
C ILE A 225 -6.86 11.96 -3.35
N GLY A 226 -6.95 11.24 -4.46
CA GLY A 226 -5.84 10.96 -5.36
C GLY A 226 -5.16 9.62 -5.08
N HIS A 227 -4.75 8.94 -6.14
CA HIS A 227 -4.11 7.62 -6.08
C HIS A 227 -2.84 7.68 -5.22
N TYR A 228 -1.86 8.49 -5.65
CA TYR A 228 -0.60 8.67 -4.93
C TYR A 228 -0.83 9.05 -3.45
N GLN A 229 -1.71 10.02 -3.20
CA GLN A 229 -1.95 10.54 -1.86
C GLN A 229 -2.57 9.49 -0.92
N SER A 230 -3.39 8.59 -1.45
CA SER A 230 -3.98 7.51 -0.66
C SER A 230 -2.95 6.46 -0.25
N GLU A 231 -1.90 6.24 -1.04
CA GLU A 231 -0.93 5.17 -0.86
C GLU A 231 0.47 5.66 -0.42
N GLN A 232 0.70 6.97 -0.33
CA GLN A 232 2.01 7.55 -0.05
C GLN A 232 2.70 7.03 1.22
N PHE A 233 1.90 6.54 2.18
CA PHE A 233 2.42 6.00 3.45
C PHE A 233 2.86 4.53 3.37
N THR A 234 2.79 3.89 2.21
CA THR A 234 3.21 2.50 2.01
C THR A 234 4.69 2.30 2.33
N THR A 235 5.52 3.30 2.05
CA THR A 235 6.95 3.26 2.39
C THR A 235 7.22 3.18 3.90
N GLU A 236 6.32 3.72 4.74
CA GLU A 236 6.39 3.56 6.18
C GLU A 236 6.15 2.09 6.59
N ILE A 237 5.18 1.42 5.95
CA ILE A 237 4.89 0.00 6.19
C ILE A 237 6.12 -0.85 5.87
N PHE A 238 6.75 -0.61 4.71
CA PHE A 238 7.97 -1.32 4.33
C PHE A 238 9.08 -1.12 5.36
N ARG A 239 9.32 0.12 5.77
CA ARG A 239 10.34 0.44 6.77
C ARG A 239 10.04 -0.27 8.09
N ASP A 240 8.80 -0.25 8.55
CA ASP A 240 8.40 -0.85 9.81
C ASP A 240 8.58 -2.39 9.78
N ILE A 241 8.20 -3.06 8.68
CA ILE A 241 8.42 -4.49 8.49
C ILE A 241 9.92 -4.82 8.49
N LEU A 242 10.71 -4.10 7.70
CA LEU A 242 12.14 -4.37 7.56
C LEU A 242 12.91 -4.08 8.84
N SER A 243 12.56 -3.02 9.58
CA SER A 243 13.21 -2.73 10.86
C SER A 243 12.99 -3.82 11.91
N HIS A 244 11.84 -4.52 11.85
CA HIS A 244 11.54 -5.63 12.75
C HIS A 244 12.11 -6.97 12.27
N ARG A 245 12.06 -7.25 10.97
CA ARG A 245 12.43 -8.55 10.41
C ARG A 245 13.90 -8.64 9.98
N CYS A 246 14.46 -7.52 9.53
CA CYS A 246 15.83 -7.41 9.01
C CYS A 246 16.53 -6.19 9.59
N PRO A 247 16.71 -6.09 10.94
CA PRO A 247 17.22 -4.88 11.59
C PRO A 247 18.64 -4.49 11.16
N GLN A 248 19.39 -5.43 10.59
CA GLN A 248 20.74 -5.20 10.04
C GLN A 248 20.71 -4.56 8.64
N LEU A 249 19.57 -4.56 7.94
CA LEU A 249 19.45 -4.01 6.60
C LEU A 249 19.28 -2.49 6.66
N ALA A 250 20.20 -1.75 6.04
CA ALA A 250 20.03 -0.31 5.88
C ALA A 250 18.87 -0.02 4.92
N THR A 251 17.89 0.77 5.39
CA THR A 251 16.71 1.13 4.60
C THR A 251 16.55 2.64 4.50
N TYR A 252 16.22 3.13 3.30
CA TYR A 252 16.01 4.54 3.01
C TYR A 252 14.67 4.70 2.29
N ILE A 253 13.88 5.70 2.69
CA ILE A 253 12.72 6.12 1.91
C ILE A 253 13.22 7.08 0.83
N THR A 254 12.74 6.91 -0.41
CA THR A 254 13.11 7.79 -1.53
C THR A 254 12.77 9.25 -1.24
N GLU A 255 13.66 10.14 -1.66
CA GLU A 255 13.43 11.59 -1.64
C GLU A 255 12.72 12.07 -2.92
N ILE A 256 12.56 11.18 -3.91
CA ILE A 256 11.91 11.49 -5.18
C ILE A 256 10.40 11.40 -5.02
N ASN A 257 9.70 12.51 -5.28
CA ASN A 257 8.25 12.49 -5.42
C ASN A 257 7.90 11.91 -6.80
N THR A 258 7.27 10.73 -6.80
CA THR A 258 6.91 10.01 -8.02
C THR A 258 5.49 10.30 -8.51
N ASN A 259 4.74 11.18 -7.83
CA ASN A 259 3.38 11.54 -8.26
C ASN A 259 3.41 12.21 -9.64
N PRO A 260 2.81 11.60 -10.68
CA PRO A 260 2.79 12.18 -12.02
C PRO A 260 1.74 13.29 -12.19
N ILE A 261 0.85 13.49 -11.20
CA ILE A 261 -0.25 14.43 -11.26
C ILE A 261 0.15 15.73 -10.58
N ILE A 262 -0.01 16.84 -11.29
CA ILE A 262 0.21 18.18 -10.78
C ILE A 262 -1.16 18.85 -10.61
N TYR A 263 -1.42 19.38 -9.44
CA TYR A 263 -2.63 20.17 -9.15
C TYR A 263 -2.29 21.65 -9.33
N LEU A 264 -3.06 22.35 -10.18
CA LEU A 264 -2.86 23.77 -10.56
C LEU A 264 -4.03 24.64 -10.11
#